data_ddebab97b10ba6f6f3a561f1f9f418ba
#
_entry.id   ddebab97b10ba6f6f3a561f1f9f418ba
#
_cell.length_a   1.000
_cell.length_b   1.000
_cell.length_c   1.000
_cell.angle_alpha   90.00
_cell.angle_beta   90.00
_cell.angle_gamma   90.00
#
_symmetry.space_group_name_H-M   'P 1'
#
loop_
_entity.id
_entity.type
_entity.pdbx_description
1 polymer ?
#
loop_
_entity_poly.entity_id
_entity_poly.type
_entity_poly.pdbx_seq_one_letter_code
_entity_poly.pdbx_strand_id
1 'polypeptide(L)'
;MSSDLAPPTSPSARRSPRLTWWKRWLLLLTVPYLGALIMLAAFQRSLIYHPFAAKSLPANQAGFGTGRAHDVSARTEDNLDLRGWLVLAKGHVAGTAEQFSAELAKGRPVVLYFGGNAANRNYRMLEVQVLTEAGADVLIFDYRGYGDSPGEPSEEGLARDARAVWRFATESKKIESQRIVLYGESLGGGVAVRLASEMSLNKTPPAGVILRSTFSSLTDAAASHFPFIPVRWVLIDRFPSDQRIRDVTCPLLQLHGRRDTIVPIRLGQKLFAAAPDKSASGIPKIFVDLPQADHNDVMETSRSEVSKAVRDFLPHAIP
;
A
#
# COMPACT_ATOMS: atom_id res chain seq x y z
N MET A 1 -35.51 92.69 4.31
CA MET A 1 -34.98 91.53 5.00
C MET A 1 -35.20 90.31 4.09
N SER A 2 -34.28 90.00 3.21
CA SER A 2 -34.33 88.83 2.34
C SER A 2 -33.48 87.74 2.96
N SER A 3 -34.09 86.62 3.24
CA SER A 3 -33.46 85.44 3.78
C SER A 3 -32.98 84.55 2.65
N ASP A 4 -31.69 84.54 2.42
CA ASP A 4 -31.03 83.56 1.54
C ASP A 4 -31.02 82.19 2.20
N LEU A 5 -31.81 81.29 1.68
CA LEU A 5 -31.72 79.84 2.03
C LEU A 5 -30.77 79.15 1.04
N ALA A 6 -29.63 78.67 1.57
CA ALA A 6 -28.69 77.84 0.81
C ALA A 6 -29.35 76.51 0.41
N PRO A 7 -29.10 75.99 -0.79
CA PRO A 7 -29.65 74.66 -1.21
C PRO A 7 -29.01 73.51 -0.47
N PRO A 8 -29.73 72.39 -0.19
CA PRO A 8 -29.21 71.23 0.51
C PRO A 8 -28.13 70.52 -0.32
N THR A 9 -26.99 70.27 0.30
CA THR A 9 -25.91 69.50 -0.28
C THR A 9 -26.32 68.00 -0.42
N SER A 10 -26.36 67.50 -1.65
CA SER A 10 -26.62 66.09 -1.93
C SER A 10 -25.51 65.18 -1.40
N PRO A 11 -25.81 64.04 -0.77
CA PRO A 11 -24.77 63.11 -0.27
C PRO A 11 -23.99 62.55 -1.46
N SER A 12 -22.67 62.70 -1.42
CA SER A 12 -21.75 62.12 -2.40
C SER A 12 -21.86 60.59 -2.37
N ALA A 13 -22.38 59.98 -3.43
CA ALA A 13 -22.42 58.55 -3.62
C ALA A 13 -20.98 58.01 -3.61
N ARG A 14 -20.62 57.31 -2.55
CA ARG A 14 -19.33 56.54 -2.48
C ARG A 14 -19.33 55.53 -3.62
N ARG A 15 -18.58 55.81 -4.67
CA ARG A 15 -18.32 54.84 -5.75
C ARG A 15 -17.54 53.70 -5.15
N SER A 16 -18.15 52.52 -5.06
CA SER A 16 -17.44 51.26 -4.71
C SER A 16 -16.28 51.08 -5.68
N PRO A 17 -15.07 50.71 -5.20
CA PRO A 17 -13.92 50.54 -6.07
C PRO A 17 -14.23 49.44 -7.08
N ARG A 18 -14.37 49.78 -8.36
CA ARG A 18 -14.50 48.79 -9.42
C ARG A 18 -13.20 48.01 -9.54
N LEU A 19 -13.26 46.72 -9.27
CA LEU A 19 -12.11 45.82 -9.43
C LEU A 19 -11.59 45.97 -10.86
N THR A 20 -10.28 46.22 -11.03
CA THR A 20 -9.63 46.35 -12.35
C THR A 20 -9.78 45.04 -13.11
N TRP A 21 -9.90 45.11 -14.46
CA TRP A 21 -10.21 43.94 -15.30
C TRP A 21 -9.23 42.75 -15.08
N TRP A 22 -7.94 42.99 -14.89
CA TRP A 22 -6.95 41.96 -14.63
C TRP A 22 -7.16 41.24 -13.26
N LYS A 23 -7.62 41.98 -12.22
CA LYS A 23 -8.01 41.41 -10.93
C LYS A 23 -9.23 40.49 -11.04
N ARG A 24 -10.18 40.84 -11.95
CA ARG A 24 -11.35 39.97 -12.22
C ARG A 24 -10.90 38.65 -12.88
N TRP A 25 -10.02 38.73 -13.88
CA TRP A 25 -9.46 37.54 -14.51
C TRP A 25 -8.64 36.67 -13.53
N LEU A 26 -7.83 37.31 -12.69
CA LEU A 26 -7.08 36.60 -11.65
C LEU A 26 -8.05 35.85 -10.71
N LEU A 27 -9.10 36.47 -10.22
CA LEU A 27 -10.12 35.84 -9.37
C LEU A 27 -10.87 34.72 -10.11
N LEU A 28 -11.21 34.91 -11.39
CA LEU A 28 -11.90 33.90 -12.19
C LEU A 28 -11.06 32.62 -12.39
N LEU A 29 -9.73 32.72 -12.35
CA LEU A 29 -8.85 31.57 -12.46
C LEU A 29 -8.47 31.00 -11.10
N THR A 30 -8.16 31.85 -10.11
CA THR A 30 -7.66 31.39 -8.81
C THR A 30 -8.76 30.79 -7.92
N VAL A 31 -9.99 31.35 -7.94
CA VAL A 31 -11.08 30.84 -7.08
C VAL A 31 -11.48 29.41 -7.47
N PRO A 32 -11.74 29.08 -8.75
CA PRO A 32 -12.02 27.70 -9.15
C PRO A 32 -10.84 26.75 -8.88
N TYR A 33 -9.60 27.18 -9.11
CA TYR A 33 -8.41 26.39 -8.84
C TYR A 33 -8.27 26.05 -7.34
N LEU A 34 -8.43 27.05 -6.46
CA LEU A 34 -8.43 26.83 -5.01
C LEU A 34 -9.60 25.96 -4.56
N GLY A 35 -10.79 26.14 -5.14
CA GLY A 35 -11.94 25.27 -4.92
C GLY A 35 -11.64 23.82 -5.30
N ALA A 36 -11.01 23.60 -6.45
CA ALA A 36 -10.59 22.27 -6.89
C ALA A 36 -9.55 21.64 -5.93
N LEU A 37 -8.57 22.42 -5.44
CA LEU A 37 -7.60 21.94 -4.44
C LEU A 37 -8.27 21.55 -3.13
N ILE A 38 -9.24 22.33 -2.65
CA ILE A 38 -10.01 22.03 -1.43
C ILE A 38 -10.82 20.74 -1.64
N MET A 39 -11.49 20.58 -2.78
CA MET A 39 -12.21 19.36 -3.13
C MET A 39 -11.27 18.15 -3.17
N LEU A 40 -10.12 18.27 -3.85
CA LEU A 40 -9.11 17.21 -3.88
C LEU A 40 -8.61 16.86 -2.47
N ALA A 41 -8.34 17.85 -1.62
CA ALA A 41 -7.93 17.62 -0.24
C ALA A 41 -9.01 16.90 0.57
N ALA A 42 -10.28 17.27 0.41
CA ALA A 42 -11.40 16.68 1.14
C ALA A 42 -11.69 15.23 0.71
N PHE A 43 -11.60 14.94 -0.60
CA PHE A 43 -11.98 13.66 -1.16
C PHE A 43 -10.80 12.78 -1.59
N GLN A 44 -9.55 13.15 -1.24
CA GLN A 44 -8.35 12.43 -1.68
C GLN A 44 -8.36 10.94 -1.35
N ARG A 45 -8.92 10.54 -0.20
CA ARG A 45 -8.97 9.13 0.19
C ARG A 45 -9.84 8.28 -0.73
N SER A 46 -10.97 8.81 -1.21
CA SER A 46 -11.78 8.11 -2.22
C SER A 46 -11.11 8.04 -3.60
N LEU A 47 -10.12 8.90 -3.86
CA LEU A 47 -9.31 8.86 -5.08
C LEU A 47 -8.08 7.93 -4.95
N ILE A 48 -7.60 7.69 -3.73
CA ILE A 48 -6.45 6.83 -3.45
C ILE A 48 -6.91 5.38 -3.25
N TYR A 49 -7.92 5.17 -2.41
CA TYR A 49 -8.37 3.85 -2.00
C TYR A 49 -9.62 3.44 -2.79
N HIS A 50 -9.55 2.30 -3.46
CA HIS A 50 -10.64 1.76 -4.27
C HIS A 50 -11.04 0.37 -3.74
N PRO A 51 -11.64 0.29 -2.54
CA PRO A 51 -12.01 -0.98 -1.95
C PRO A 51 -13.16 -1.63 -2.73
N PHE A 52 -13.00 -2.92 -3.05
CA PHE A 52 -14.12 -3.73 -3.51
C PHE A 52 -14.69 -4.47 -2.30
N ALA A 53 -15.71 -3.86 -1.69
CA ALA A 53 -16.40 -4.44 -0.55
C ALA A 53 -17.16 -5.72 -0.96
N ALA A 54 -17.20 -6.70 -0.07
CA ALA A 54 -17.93 -7.94 -0.22
C ALA A 54 -18.66 -8.28 1.09
N LYS A 55 -19.77 -9.00 1.00
CA LYS A 55 -20.48 -9.46 2.21
C LYS A 55 -19.70 -10.54 2.95
N SER A 56 -19.05 -11.42 2.20
CA SER A 56 -18.20 -12.50 2.69
C SER A 56 -17.31 -13.02 1.58
N LEU A 57 -16.08 -13.40 1.93
CA LEU A 57 -15.13 -14.03 1.02
C LEU A 57 -14.55 -15.28 1.73
N PRO A 58 -15.30 -16.40 1.76
CA PRO A 58 -14.83 -17.60 2.45
C PRO A 58 -13.71 -18.30 1.70
N ALA A 59 -12.70 -18.77 2.44
CA ALA A 59 -11.48 -19.39 1.91
C ALA A 59 -11.74 -20.63 1.03
N ASN A 60 -12.80 -21.39 1.32
CA ASN A 60 -13.18 -22.56 0.53
C ASN A 60 -13.70 -22.23 -0.88
N GLN A 61 -14.04 -20.98 -1.16
CA GLN A 61 -14.44 -20.50 -2.49
C GLN A 61 -13.29 -19.79 -3.23
N ALA A 62 -12.11 -19.67 -2.62
CA ALA A 62 -10.97 -18.98 -3.18
C ALA A 62 -10.23 -19.75 -4.30
N GLY A 63 -10.67 -20.95 -4.68
CA GLY A 63 -10.11 -21.70 -5.82
C GLY A 63 -8.75 -22.38 -5.56
N PHE A 64 -8.23 -22.42 -4.32
CA PHE A 64 -6.95 -23.09 -3.99
C PHE A 64 -7.05 -24.63 -3.89
N GLY A 65 -8.24 -25.17 -3.92
CA GLY A 65 -8.50 -26.61 -3.67
C GLY A 65 -8.79 -26.92 -2.21
N THR A 66 -9.42 -28.07 -1.98
CA THR A 66 -9.89 -28.51 -0.67
C THR A 66 -8.73 -28.61 0.35
N GLY A 67 -8.93 -28.01 1.53
CA GLY A 67 -7.96 -28.11 2.64
C GLY A 67 -6.71 -27.25 2.46
N ARG A 68 -6.62 -26.41 1.43
CA ARG A 68 -5.46 -25.53 1.23
C ARG A 68 -5.61 -24.13 1.80
N ALA A 69 -6.81 -23.66 1.94
CA ALA A 69 -7.09 -22.32 2.46
C ALA A 69 -8.05 -22.37 3.64
N HIS A 70 -7.86 -21.48 4.60
CA HIS A 70 -8.64 -21.36 5.83
C HIS A 70 -8.89 -19.90 6.16
N ASP A 71 -10.10 -19.58 6.61
CA ASP A 71 -10.47 -18.24 7.06
C ASP A 71 -9.76 -17.89 8.36
N VAL A 72 -9.18 -16.68 8.40
CA VAL A 72 -8.51 -16.15 9.59
C VAL A 72 -8.97 -14.72 9.88
N SER A 73 -8.83 -14.29 11.13
CA SER A 73 -9.16 -12.93 11.55
C SER A 73 -8.04 -12.37 12.42
N ALA A 74 -7.69 -11.09 12.20
CA ALA A 74 -6.72 -10.35 12.99
C ALA A 74 -7.37 -9.13 13.63
N ARG A 75 -7.24 -8.98 14.97
CA ARG A 75 -7.79 -7.85 15.71
C ARG A 75 -6.83 -6.69 15.70
N THR A 76 -7.28 -5.52 15.24
CA THR A 76 -6.49 -4.28 15.26
C THR A 76 -6.51 -3.64 16.66
N GLU A 77 -5.56 -2.73 16.91
CA GLU A 77 -5.46 -1.98 18.16
C GLU A 77 -6.66 -1.03 18.39
N ASP A 78 -7.33 -0.63 17.33
CA ASP A 78 -8.56 0.18 17.33
C ASP A 78 -9.83 -0.67 17.17
N ASN A 79 -9.74 -1.95 17.52
CA ASN A 79 -10.85 -2.87 17.65
C ASN A 79 -11.60 -3.24 16.36
N LEU A 80 -10.95 -3.27 15.20
CA LEU A 80 -11.50 -3.86 13.99
C LEU A 80 -11.06 -5.32 13.84
N ASP A 81 -11.94 -6.16 13.31
CA ASP A 81 -11.63 -7.54 12.93
C ASP A 81 -11.35 -7.61 11.42
N LEU A 82 -10.08 -7.61 11.05
CA LEU A 82 -9.68 -7.82 9.67
C LEU A 82 -9.95 -9.27 9.27
N ARG A 83 -10.43 -9.45 8.05
CA ARG A 83 -10.70 -10.76 7.46
C ARG A 83 -9.59 -11.13 6.49
N GLY A 84 -9.22 -12.41 6.50
CA GLY A 84 -8.14 -12.89 5.66
C GLY A 84 -8.16 -14.39 5.45
N TRP A 85 -7.20 -14.86 4.69
CA TRP A 85 -6.95 -16.27 4.44
C TRP A 85 -5.54 -16.66 4.87
N LEU A 86 -5.43 -17.85 5.45
CA LEU A 86 -4.22 -18.62 5.50
C LEU A 86 -4.25 -19.61 4.34
N VAL A 87 -3.27 -19.54 3.44
CA VAL A 87 -3.13 -20.45 2.32
C VAL A 87 -1.84 -21.24 2.48
N LEU A 88 -1.94 -22.57 2.55
CA LEU A 88 -0.78 -23.45 2.71
C LEU A 88 0.04 -23.53 1.42
N ALA A 89 1.34 -23.75 1.56
CA ALA A 89 2.25 -24.05 0.48
C ALA A 89 1.73 -25.22 -0.39
N LYS A 90 2.07 -25.20 -1.69
CA LYS A 90 1.63 -26.24 -2.63
C LYS A 90 2.05 -27.63 -2.15
N GLY A 91 1.11 -28.58 -2.18
CA GLY A 91 1.31 -29.95 -1.70
C GLY A 91 0.95 -30.16 -0.22
N HIS A 92 0.57 -29.12 0.51
CA HIS A 92 0.13 -29.21 1.91
C HIS A 92 -1.36 -28.94 2.03
N VAL A 93 -2.04 -29.70 2.89
CA VAL A 93 -3.48 -29.62 3.14
C VAL A 93 -3.77 -29.80 4.64
N ALA A 94 -4.88 -29.24 5.10
CA ALA A 94 -5.39 -29.40 6.44
C ALA A 94 -6.93 -29.38 6.43
N GLY A 95 -7.57 -30.09 7.35
CA GLY A 95 -9.03 -30.17 7.45
C GLY A 95 -9.62 -29.29 8.55
N THR A 96 -8.83 -28.98 9.58
CA THR A 96 -9.28 -28.20 10.73
C THR A 96 -8.33 -27.04 11.04
N ALA A 97 -8.79 -26.05 11.84
CA ALA A 97 -7.98 -24.91 12.26
C ALA A 97 -6.71 -25.33 13.02
N GLU A 98 -6.80 -26.38 13.83
CA GLU A 98 -5.68 -26.97 14.58
C GLU A 98 -4.64 -27.57 13.62
N GLN A 99 -5.10 -28.29 12.60
CA GLN A 99 -4.23 -28.86 11.57
C GLN A 99 -3.54 -27.76 10.75
N PHE A 100 -4.25 -26.68 10.38
CA PHE A 100 -3.65 -25.50 9.75
C PHE A 100 -2.58 -24.87 10.64
N SER A 101 -2.81 -24.77 11.93
CA SER A 101 -1.82 -24.26 12.90
C SER A 101 -0.62 -25.20 13.02
N ALA A 102 -0.83 -26.52 13.00
CA ALA A 102 0.25 -27.52 12.99
C ALA A 102 1.07 -27.47 11.69
N GLU A 103 0.43 -27.21 10.53
CA GLU A 103 1.15 -27.02 9.27
C GLU A 103 2.07 -25.78 9.32
N LEU A 104 1.60 -24.65 9.85
CA LEU A 104 2.43 -23.44 10.04
C LEU A 104 3.66 -23.70 10.95
N ALA A 105 3.55 -24.60 11.91
CA ALA A 105 4.65 -24.94 12.82
C ALA A 105 5.77 -25.72 12.14
N LYS A 106 5.61 -26.25 10.91
CA LYS A 106 6.60 -27.07 10.20
C LYS A 106 7.84 -26.32 9.67
N GLY A 107 8.00 -25.05 9.98
CA GLY A 107 9.24 -24.31 9.69
C GLY A 107 9.31 -23.66 8.30
N ARG A 108 8.29 -23.81 7.43
CA ARG A 108 8.27 -23.17 6.12
C ARG A 108 8.24 -21.64 6.21
N PRO A 109 8.70 -20.93 5.17
CA PRO A 109 8.47 -19.49 5.03
C PRO A 109 7.00 -19.12 5.16
N VAL A 110 6.71 -18.01 5.81
CA VAL A 110 5.36 -17.44 5.87
C VAL A 110 5.38 -16.04 5.26
N VAL A 111 4.61 -15.85 4.20
CA VAL A 111 4.49 -14.54 3.56
C VAL A 111 3.28 -13.81 4.12
N LEU A 112 3.49 -12.60 4.66
CA LEU A 112 2.43 -11.65 4.94
C LEU A 112 2.23 -10.79 3.69
N TYR A 113 1.08 -10.94 3.03
CA TYR A 113 0.78 -10.30 1.77
C TYR A 113 -0.01 -9.00 1.98
N PHE A 114 0.52 -7.89 1.49
CA PHE A 114 -0.09 -6.57 1.50
C PHE A 114 -0.44 -6.16 0.06
N GLY A 115 -1.74 -6.12 -0.24
CA GLY A 115 -2.27 -5.82 -1.58
C GLY A 115 -2.17 -4.37 -1.99
N GLY A 116 -2.44 -4.10 -3.27
CA GLY A 116 -2.50 -2.76 -3.84
C GLY A 116 -3.73 -1.95 -3.38
N ASN A 117 -3.91 -0.76 -3.98
CA ASN A 117 -4.95 0.20 -3.59
C ASN A 117 -6.36 -0.16 -4.08
N ALA A 118 -6.51 -1.17 -4.92
CA ALA A 118 -7.80 -1.58 -5.49
C ALA A 118 -8.10 -3.05 -5.26
N ALA A 119 -9.38 -3.40 -5.36
CA ALA A 119 -9.92 -4.76 -5.26
C ALA A 119 -9.87 -5.33 -3.82
N ASN A 120 -9.86 -6.65 -3.67
CA ASN A 120 -9.76 -7.37 -2.41
C ASN A 120 -8.91 -8.64 -2.61
N ARG A 121 -8.70 -9.44 -1.54
CA ARG A 121 -7.84 -10.63 -1.57
C ARG A 121 -8.19 -11.66 -2.65
N ASN A 122 -9.44 -11.72 -3.10
CA ASN A 122 -9.87 -12.65 -4.14
C ASN A 122 -9.25 -12.36 -5.52
N TYR A 123 -8.80 -11.13 -5.74
CA TYR A 123 -8.13 -10.72 -6.97
C TYR A 123 -6.62 -10.97 -6.96
N ARG A 124 -6.06 -11.57 -5.88
CA ARG A 124 -4.62 -11.81 -5.70
C ARG A 124 -4.24 -13.29 -5.83
N MET A 125 -5.12 -14.08 -6.44
CA MET A 125 -4.97 -15.53 -6.55
C MET A 125 -3.68 -15.95 -7.26
N LEU A 126 -3.32 -15.28 -8.36
CA LEU A 126 -2.13 -15.62 -9.15
C LEU A 126 -0.85 -15.38 -8.37
N GLU A 127 -0.77 -14.26 -7.64
CA GLU A 127 0.35 -13.94 -6.76
C GLU A 127 0.48 -14.95 -5.61
N VAL A 128 -0.63 -15.26 -4.95
CA VAL A 128 -0.66 -16.25 -3.87
C VAL A 128 -0.26 -17.63 -4.39
N GLN A 129 -0.67 -18.00 -5.61
CA GLN A 129 -0.22 -19.24 -6.23
C GLN A 129 1.31 -19.27 -6.44
N VAL A 130 1.90 -18.20 -6.97
CA VAL A 130 3.35 -18.09 -7.15
C VAL A 130 4.09 -18.26 -5.82
N LEU A 131 3.62 -17.59 -4.77
CA LEU A 131 4.23 -17.68 -3.44
C LEU A 131 4.12 -19.10 -2.84
N THR A 132 2.94 -19.71 -2.97
CA THR A 132 2.72 -21.07 -2.45
C THR A 132 3.44 -22.14 -3.28
N GLU A 133 3.63 -21.93 -4.59
CA GLU A 133 4.45 -22.77 -5.47
C GLU A 133 5.95 -22.63 -5.17
N ALA A 134 6.38 -21.50 -4.61
CA ALA A 134 7.73 -21.29 -4.10
C ALA A 134 7.96 -21.92 -2.71
N GLY A 135 6.97 -22.60 -2.14
CA GLY A 135 7.06 -23.31 -0.86
C GLY A 135 6.73 -22.49 0.38
N ALA A 136 6.17 -21.29 0.23
CA ALA A 136 5.73 -20.47 1.34
C ALA A 136 4.26 -20.69 1.70
N ASP A 137 3.92 -20.66 2.99
CA ASP A 137 2.56 -20.43 3.45
C ASP A 137 2.24 -18.94 3.32
N VAL A 138 1.00 -18.55 3.01
CA VAL A 138 0.63 -17.16 2.78
C VAL A 138 -0.50 -16.74 3.73
N LEU A 139 -0.29 -15.65 4.44
CA LEU A 139 -1.31 -14.93 5.17
C LEU A 139 -1.66 -13.66 4.38
N ILE A 140 -2.87 -13.60 3.84
CA ILE A 140 -3.39 -12.46 3.10
C ILE A 140 -4.65 -11.94 3.79
N PHE A 141 -4.63 -10.67 4.17
CA PHE A 141 -5.76 -9.98 4.81
C PHE A 141 -6.22 -8.82 3.93
N ASP A 142 -7.54 -8.61 3.89
CA ASP A 142 -8.04 -7.35 3.37
C ASP A 142 -7.85 -6.25 4.43
N TYR A 143 -7.40 -5.09 3.96
CA TYR A 143 -7.34 -3.90 4.79
C TYR A 143 -8.73 -3.48 5.26
N ARG A 144 -8.78 -2.63 6.28
CA ARG A 144 -10.01 -1.94 6.67
C ARG A 144 -10.74 -1.32 5.48
N GLY A 145 -12.04 -1.59 5.37
CA GLY A 145 -12.89 -1.14 4.26
C GLY A 145 -12.80 -2.00 3.00
N TYR A 146 -11.83 -2.91 2.87
CA TYR A 146 -11.68 -3.81 1.72
C TYR A 146 -12.31 -5.17 1.99
N GLY A 147 -12.81 -5.84 0.94
CA GLY A 147 -13.43 -7.15 1.03
C GLY A 147 -14.56 -7.18 2.05
N ASP A 148 -14.43 -8.05 3.03
CA ASP A 148 -15.34 -8.17 4.18
C ASP A 148 -14.72 -7.66 5.50
N SER A 149 -13.63 -6.87 5.43
CA SER A 149 -13.04 -6.17 6.57
C SER A 149 -13.77 -4.84 6.81
N PRO A 150 -14.15 -4.52 8.06
CA PRO A 150 -14.83 -3.26 8.39
C PRO A 150 -13.89 -2.05 8.41
N GLY A 151 -14.46 -0.84 8.45
CA GLY A 151 -13.73 0.41 8.67
C GLY A 151 -13.45 1.20 7.40
N GLU A 152 -12.63 2.26 7.51
CA GLU A 152 -12.27 3.16 6.41
C GLU A 152 -10.75 3.25 6.24
N PRO A 153 -10.23 3.17 5.01
CA PRO A 153 -8.81 3.16 4.75
C PRO A 153 -8.17 4.54 4.91
N SER A 154 -6.95 4.53 5.43
CA SER A 154 -6.03 5.67 5.50
C SER A 154 -4.61 5.14 5.68
N GLU A 155 -3.57 5.95 5.43
CA GLU A 155 -2.18 5.52 5.64
C GLU A 155 -1.93 5.00 7.06
N GLU A 156 -2.42 5.72 8.09
CA GLU A 156 -2.28 5.28 9.48
C GLU A 156 -3.16 4.07 9.79
N GLY A 157 -4.37 4.00 9.21
CA GLY A 157 -5.24 2.84 9.33
C GLY A 157 -4.59 1.57 8.79
N LEU A 158 -4.04 1.63 7.57
CA LEU A 158 -3.34 0.51 6.95
C LEU A 158 -2.09 0.08 7.74
N ALA A 159 -1.40 1.03 8.38
CA ALA A 159 -0.29 0.70 9.27
C ALA A 159 -0.74 -0.06 10.52
N ARG A 160 -1.88 0.32 11.13
CA ARG A 160 -2.50 -0.44 12.24
C ARG A 160 -2.91 -1.84 11.80
N ASP A 161 -3.46 -1.95 10.60
CA ASP A 161 -3.81 -3.24 10.01
C ASP A 161 -2.58 -4.13 9.84
N ALA A 162 -1.49 -3.59 9.28
CA ALA A 162 -0.24 -4.33 9.10
C ALA A 162 0.35 -4.79 10.44
N ARG A 163 0.35 -3.94 11.47
CA ARG A 163 0.76 -4.33 12.83
C ARG A 163 -0.13 -5.41 13.43
N ALA A 164 -1.44 -5.37 13.17
CA ALA A 164 -2.36 -6.41 13.62
C ALA A 164 -2.07 -7.77 12.96
N VAL A 165 -1.82 -7.77 11.64
CA VAL A 165 -1.43 -8.98 10.89
C VAL A 165 -0.08 -9.53 11.39
N TRP A 166 0.89 -8.65 11.67
CA TRP A 166 2.17 -9.04 12.26
C TRP A 166 1.99 -9.71 13.63
N ARG A 167 1.24 -9.07 14.55
CA ARG A 167 0.93 -9.66 15.86
C ARG A 167 0.16 -10.97 15.75
N PHE A 168 -0.80 -11.07 14.82
CA PHE A 168 -1.49 -12.32 14.55
C PHE A 168 -0.50 -13.43 14.16
N ALA A 169 0.45 -13.15 13.28
CA ALA A 169 1.46 -14.11 12.88
C ALA A 169 2.41 -14.49 14.05
N THR A 170 2.97 -13.49 14.73
CA THR A 170 4.03 -13.73 15.74
C THR A 170 3.48 -14.14 17.11
N GLU A 171 2.38 -13.54 17.57
CA GLU A 171 1.86 -13.78 18.90
C GLU A 171 0.78 -14.88 18.92
N SER A 172 -0.18 -14.83 17.98
CA SER A 172 -1.29 -15.80 17.96
C SER A 172 -0.88 -17.12 17.28
N LYS A 173 -0.12 -17.05 16.17
CA LYS A 173 0.35 -18.24 15.44
C LYS A 173 1.76 -18.67 15.83
N LYS A 174 2.45 -17.93 16.69
CA LYS A 174 3.80 -18.22 17.22
C LYS A 174 4.85 -18.43 16.11
N ILE A 175 4.70 -17.69 14.99
CA ILE A 175 5.67 -17.74 13.90
C ILE A 175 6.85 -16.82 14.24
N GLU A 176 8.04 -17.34 14.21
CA GLU A 176 9.26 -16.57 14.42
C GLU A 176 9.44 -15.52 13.32
N SER A 177 9.88 -14.30 13.69
CA SER A 177 10.06 -13.20 12.74
C SER A 177 11.02 -13.55 11.59
N GLN A 178 12.03 -14.38 11.87
CA GLN A 178 13.00 -14.90 10.89
C GLN A 178 12.41 -15.87 9.86
N ARG A 179 11.15 -16.24 9.97
CA ARG A 179 10.40 -17.03 8.98
C ARG A 179 9.38 -16.18 8.22
N ILE A 180 9.19 -14.91 8.60
CA ILE A 180 8.17 -14.04 8.02
C ILE A 180 8.80 -13.18 6.93
N VAL A 181 8.28 -13.30 5.72
CA VAL A 181 8.61 -12.42 4.58
C VAL A 181 7.42 -11.49 4.31
N LEU A 182 7.66 -10.19 4.22
CA LEU A 182 6.63 -9.23 3.85
C LEU A 182 6.59 -9.10 2.32
N TYR A 183 5.43 -9.27 1.73
CA TYR A 183 5.20 -9.02 0.31
C TYR A 183 4.30 -7.80 0.14
N GLY A 184 4.77 -6.77 -0.56
CA GLY A 184 4.02 -5.56 -0.80
C GLY A 184 3.83 -5.27 -2.29
N GLU A 185 2.57 -5.20 -2.73
CA GLU A 185 2.18 -4.84 -4.08
C GLU A 185 1.74 -3.39 -4.16
N SER A 186 2.34 -2.58 -5.03
CA SER A 186 1.92 -1.20 -5.29
C SER A 186 1.78 -0.39 -3.96
N LEU A 187 0.59 0.05 -3.59
CA LEU A 187 0.30 0.70 -2.30
C LEU A 187 0.75 -0.16 -1.11
N GLY A 188 0.53 -1.48 -1.20
CA GLY A 188 0.96 -2.43 -0.17
C GLY A 188 2.48 -2.48 0.00
N GLY A 189 3.25 -2.07 -1.00
CA GLY A 189 4.70 -1.86 -0.86
C GLY A 189 5.02 -0.77 0.16
N GLY A 190 4.25 0.33 0.16
CA GLY A 190 4.38 1.37 1.19
C GLY A 190 4.02 0.88 2.60
N VAL A 191 3.01 0.00 2.70
CA VAL A 191 2.61 -0.65 3.96
C VAL A 191 3.70 -1.61 4.44
N ALA A 192 4.21 -2.49 3.56
CA ALA A 192 5.26 -3.46 3.87
C ALA A 192 6.57 -2.78 4.30
N VAL A 193 6.98 -1.71 3.61
CA VAL A 193 8.18 -0.93 3.96
C VAL A 193 8.02 -0.28 5.33
N ARG A 194 6.85 0.30 5.63
CA ARG A 194 6.60 0.88 6.96
C ARG A 194 6.70 -0.17 8.05
N LEU A 195 6.03 -1.31 7.88
CA LEU A 195 6.10 -2.40 8.86
C LEU A 195 7.52 -2.93 9.02
N ALA A 196 8.26 -3.16 7.93
CA ALA A 196 9.64 -3.63 7.98
C ALA A 196 10.57 -2.65 8.72
N SER A 197 10.41 -1.34 8.47
CA SER A 197 11.14 -0.30 9.20
C SER A 197 10.82 -0.32 10.70
N GLU A 198 9.54 -0.32 11.07
CA GLU A 198 9.09 -0.40 12.48
C GLU A 198 9.66 -1.65 13.17
N MET A 199 9.62 -2.82 12.53
CA MET A 199 10.14 -4.08 13.11
C MET A 199 11.67 -4.10 13.17
N SER A 200 12.36 -3.51 12.19
CA SER A 200 13.83 -3.38 12.22
C SER A 200 14.29 -2.49 13.39
N LEU A 201 13.63 -1.34 13.59
CA LEU A 201 13.90 -0.45 14.72
C LEU A 201 13.61 -1.12 16.08
N ASN A 202 12.59 -1.98 16.14
CA ASN A 202 12.25 -2.79 17.33
C ASN A 202 13.14 -4.03 17.51
N LYS A 203 14.18 -4.23 16.66
CA LYS A 203 15.11 -5.38 16.68
C LYS A 203 14.43 -6.75 16.48
N THR A 204 13.30 -6.76 15.81
CA THR A 204 12.55 -7.97 15.41
C THR A 204 12.27 -7.94 13.91
N PRO A 205 13.30 -7.75 13.04
CA PRO A 205 13.08 -7.62 11.61
C PRO A 205 12.41 -8.86 11.03
N PRO A 206 11.63 -8.75 9.95
CA PRO A 206 11.19 -9.88 9.17
C PRO A 206 12.40 -10.59 8.52
N ALA A 207 12.20 -11.82 8.05
CA ALA A 207 13.20 -12.58 7.29
C ALA A 207 13.59 -11.86 5.99
N GLY A 208 12.63 -11.17 5.34
CA GLY A 208 12.88 -10.44 4.12
C GLY A 208 11.69 -9.60 3.69
N VAL A 209 11.91 -8.75 2.69
CA VAL A 209 10.87 -7.93 2.05
C VAL A 209 10.90 -8.14 0.55
N ILE A 210 9.74 -8.43 -0.03
CA ILE A 210 9.52 -8.48 -1.48
C ILE A 210 8.59 -7.33 -1.87
N LEU A 211 9.03 -6.48 -2.77
CA LEU A 211 8.26 -5.32 -3.26
C LEU A 211 7.97 -5.51 -4.75
N ARG A 212 6.71 -5.34 -5.16
CA ARG A 212 6.29 -5.40 -6.56
C ARG A 212 5.60 -4.10 -6.98
N SER A 213 6.09 -3.47 -8.06
CA SER A 213 5.48 -2.30 -8.72
C SER A 213 5.13 -1.18 -7.73
N THR A 214 6.04 -0.86 -6.78
CA THR A 214 5.81 0.14 -5.74
C THR A 214 6.65 1.41 -5.93
N PHE A 215 6.41 2.43 -5.13
CA PHE A 215 6.87 3.80 -5.29
C PHE A 215 7.78 4.25 -4.15
N SER A 216 8.59 5.28 -4.41
CA SER A 216 9.38 6.01 -3.40
C SER A 216 8.49 6.72 -2.37
N SER A 217 7.39 7.33 -2.83
CA SER A 217 6.31 7.86 -1.99
C SER A 217 5.04 7.98 -2.82
N LEU A 218 3.86 7.94 -2.18
CA LEU A 218 2.60 8.24 -2.88
C LEU A 218 2.57 9.69 -3.37
N THR A 219 3.27 10.59 -2.68
CA THR A 219 3.46 11.97 -3.11
C THR A 219 4.19 12.05 -4.46
N ASP A 220 5.27 11.29 -4.63
CA ASP A 220 6.01 11.27 -5.91
C ASP A 220 5.19 10.61 -7.03
N ALA A 221 4.45 9.55 -6.72
CA ALA A 221 3.55 8.91 -7.67
C ALA A 221 2.45 9.89 -8.14
N ALA A 222 1.77 10.57 -7.21
CA ALA A 222 0.78 11.57 -7.53
C ALA A 222 1.38 12.76 -8.32
N ALA A 223 2.57 13.25 -7.95
CA ALA A 223 3.24 14.34 -8.66
C ALA A 223 3.60 13.97 -10.11
N SER A 224 3.85 12.68 -10.39
CA SER A 224 4.15 12.23 -11.76
C SER A 224 2.94 12.27 -12.69
N HIS A 225 1.73 12.16 -12.14
CA HIS A 225 0.46 12.21 -12.90
C HIS A 225 -0.19 13.60 -12.88
N PHE A 226 0.05 14.39 -11.84
CA PHE A 226 -0.61 15.69 -11.63
C PHE A 226 0.42 16.82 -11.45
N PRO A 227 1.20 17.18 -12.51
CA PRO A 227 2.30 18.14 -12.41
C PRO A 227 1.84 19.56 -12.04
N PHE A 228 0.59 19.92 -12.32
CA PHE A 228 0.02 21.24 -12.01
C PHE A 228 -0.68 21.31 -10.65
N ILE A 229 -0.77 20.20 -9.93
CA ILE A 229 -1.34 20.15 -8.58
C ILE A 229 -0.20 20.15 -7.58
N PRO A 230 -0.21 21.01 -6.56
CA PRO A 230 0.81 21.03 -5.52
C PRO A 230 0.60 19.87 -4.53
N VAL A 231 0.66 18.62 -5.04
CA VAL A 231 0.35 17.39 -4.30
C VAL A 231 1.12 17.27 -2.99
N ARG A 232 2.36 17.80 -2.94
CA ARG A 232 3.19 17.78 -1.72
C ARG A 232 2.58 18.56 -0.55
N TRP A 233 1.67 19.50 -0.84
CA TRP A 233 1.01 20.35 0.16
C TRP A 233 -0.40 19.85 0.48
N VAL A 234 -1.04 19.21 -0.50
CA VAL A 234 -2.45 18.80 -0.43
C VAL A 234 -2.58 17.37 0.10
N LEU A 235 -1.63 16.47 -0.23
CA LEU A 235 -1.73 15.06 0.09
C LEU A 235 -1.47 14.80 1.58
N ILE A 236 -2.44 14.15 2.24
CA ILE A 236 -2.39 13.76 3.66
C ILE A 236 -1.69 12.40 3.80
N ASP A 237 -2.18 11.39 3.07
CA ASP A 237 -1.66 10.03 3.09
C ASP A 237 -0.47 9.95 2.10
N ARG A 238 0.77 10.08 2.60
CA ARG A 238 1.98 10.33 1.80
C ARG A 238 2.80 9.10 1.49
N PHE A 239 2.75 8.08 2.34
CA PHE A 239 3.55 6.86 2.26
C PHE A 239 5.03 7.15 1.91
N PRO A 240 5.81 7.81 2.78
CA PRO A 240 7.20 8.18 2.50
C PRO A 240 8.13 6.96 2.59
N SER A 241 8.00 6.05 1.62
CA SER A 241 8.70 4.76 1.62
C SER A 241 10.21 4.93 1.45
N ASP A 242 10.67 5.94 0.69
CA ASP A 242 12.08 6.26 0.49
C ASP A 242 12.80 6.74 1.77
N GLN A 243 12.05 7.25 2.73
CA GLN A 243 12.58 7.61 4.05
C GLN A 243 12.64 6.38 4.96
N ARG A 244 11.55 5.60 5.00
CA ARG A 244 11.38 4.45 5.88
C ARG A 244 12.26 3.26 5.49
N ILE A 245 12.48 3.03 4.19
CA ILE A 245 13.26 1.88 3.72
C ILE A 245 14.72 1.91 4.18
N ARG A 246 15.23 3.07 4.57
CA ARG A 246 16.59 3.25 5.09
C ARG A 246 16.84 2.50 6.39
N ASP A 247 15.78 2.27 7.17
CA ASP A 247 15.83 1.55 8.45
C ASP A 247 15.64 0.03 8.29
N VAL A 248 15.29 -0.43 7.08
CA VAL A 248 15.06 -1.85 6.80
C VAL A 248 16.39 -2.61 6.80
N THR A 249 16.51 -3.57 7.72
CA THR A 249 17.75 -4.32 7.96
C THR A 249 17.73 -5.74 7.38
N CYS A 250 16.58 -6.23 6.94
CA CYS A 250 16.43 -7.56 6.32
C CYS A 250 16.72 -7.54 4.81
N PRO A 251 16.92 -8.70 4.18
CA PRO A 251 17.05 -8.86 2.74
C PRO A 251 15.89 -8.21 1.95
N LEU A 252 16.23 -7.62 0.80
CA LEU A 252 15.26 -6.92 -0.07
C LEU A 252 15.31 -7.47 -1.49
N LEU A 253 14.15 -7.90 -1.98
CA LEU A 253 13.87 -8.14 -3.40
C LEU A 253 12.87 -7.10 -3.90
N GLN A 254 13.16 -6.42 -4.99
CA GLN A 254 12.23 -5.53 -5.65
C GLN A 254 12.04 -5.92 -7.12
N LEU A 255 10.77 -6.08 -7.54
CA LEU A 255 10.37 -6.38 -8.92
C LEU A 255 9.58 -5.20 -9.46
N HIS A 256 9.87 -4.79 -10.72
CA HIS A 256 9.15 -3.66 -11.30
C HIS A 256 9.01 -3.80 -12.82
N GLY A 257 7.80 -3.55 -13.32
CA GLY A 257 7.51 -3.51 -14.75
C GLY A 257 8.17 -2.30 -15.42
N ARG A 258 8.91 -2.53 -16.53
CA ARG A 258 9.54 -1.44 -17.28
C ARG A 258 8.51 -0.55 -17.97
N ARG A 259 7.35 -1.12 -18.30
CA ARG A 259 6.24 -0.43 -18.96
C ARG A 259 5.18 0.11 -18.01
N ASP A 260 5.45 0.07 -16.69
CA ASP A 260 4.51 0.48 -15.66
C ASP A 260 4.10 1.95 -15.85
N THR A 261 2.85 2.13 -16.28
CA THR A 261 2.23 3.43 -16.57
C THR A 261 1.58 4.06 -15.33
N ILE A 262 1.30 3.28 -14.28
CA ILE A 262 0.67 3.74 -13.04
C ILE A 262 1.74 4.17 -12.02
N VAL A 263 2.75 3.33 -11.80
CA VAL A 263 3.91 3.65 -10.97
C VAL A 263 5.16 3.57 -11.85
N PRO A 264 5.57 4.64 -12.50
CA PRO A 264 6.73 4.62 -13.38
C PRO A 264 7.96 4.00 -12.72
N ILE A 265 8.67 3.10 -13.41
CA ILE A 265 9.81 2.33 -12.88
C ILE A 265 10.86 3.19 -12.18
N ARG A 266 11.04 4.47 -12.62
CA ARG A 266 11.94 5.41 -11.95
C ARG A 266 11.62 5.63 -10.47
N LEU A 267 10.36 5.50 -10.06
CA LEU A 267 9.96 5.62 -8.65
C LEU A 267 10.33 4.36 -7.85
N GLY A 268 10.22 3.20 -8.46
CA GLY A 268 10.74 1.95 -7.88
C GLY A 268 12.27 2.00 -7.75
N GLN A 269 12.98 2.46 -8.80
CA GLN A 269 14.43 2.63 -8.78
C GLN A 269 14.87 3.64 -7.71
N LYS A 270 14.13 4.74 -7.53
CA LYS A 270 14.38 5.71 -6.44
C LYS A 270 14.22 5.07 -5.07
N LEU A 271 13.17 4.26 -4.86
CA LEU A 271 12.97 3.52 -3.61
C LEU A 271 14.13 2.54 -3.37
N PHE A 272 14.49 1.76 -4.38
CA PHE A 272 15.58 0.80 -4.30
C PHE A 272 16.93 1.46 -3.99
N ALA A 273 17.21 2.61 -4.61
CA ALA A 273 18.43 3.39 -4.33
C ALA A 273 18.49 3.90 -2.88
N ALA A 274 17.33 4.20 -2.27
CA ALA A 274 17.23 4.66 -0.88
C ALA A 274 17.45 3.55 0.15
N ALA A 275 17.24 2.28 -0.23
CA ALA A 275 17.44 1.12 0.64
C ALA A 275 18.92 0.86 0.91
N PRO A 276 19.29 0.30 2.09
CA PRO A 276 20.64 -0.17 2.35
C PRO A 276 21.13 -1.14 1.26
N ASP A 277 22.40 -1.07 0.88
CA ASP A 277 22.94 -1.93 -0.19
C ASP A 277 22.97 -3.42 0.18
N LYS A 278 23.05 -3.70 1.48
CA LYS A 278 23.03 -5.05 2.05
C LYS A 278 22.20 -5.08 3.31
N SER A 279 21.58 -6.23 3.58
CA SER A 279 20.96 -6.51 4.87
C SER A 279 21.97 -6.55 6.01
N ALA A 280 21.50 -6.57 7.25
CA ALA A 280 22.36 -6.78 8.43
C ALA A 280 23.11 -8.14 8.38
N SER A 281 22.56 -9.15 7.69
CA SER A 281 23.22 -10.44 7.43
C SER A 281 24.17 -10.43 6.23
N GLY A 282 24.41 -9.27 5.59
CA GLY A 282 25.33 -9.11 4.47
C GLY A 282 24.77 -9.47 3.08
N ILE A 283 23.48 -9.81 2.97
CA ILE A 283 22.83 -10.17 1.71
C ILE A 283 22.58 -8.92 0.88
N PRO A 284 23.06 -8.83 -0.38
CA PRO A 284 22.81 -7.69 -1.24
C PRO A 284 21.33 -7.54 -1.58
N LYS A 285 20.86 -6.29 -1.71
CA LYS A 285 19.53 -6.01 -2.25
C LYS A 285 19.46 -6.40 -3.73
N ILE A 286 18.30 -6.88 -4.19
CA ILE A 286 18.09 -7.37 -5.54
C ILE A 286 17.00 -6.56 -6.22
N PHE A 287 17.26 -6.05 -7.44
CA PHE A 287 16.26 -5.43 -8.29
C PHE A 287 16.06 -6.29 -9.55
N VAL A 288 14.81 -6.64 -9.83
CA VAL A 288 14.43 -7.38 -11.04
C VAL A 288 13.58 -6.49 -11.91
N ASP A 289 14.12 -6.12 -13.06
CA ASP A 289 13.41 -5.40 -14.13
C ASP A 289 12.60 -6.39 -14.95
N LEU A 290 11.30 -6.11 -15.12
CA LEU A 290 10.36 -6.92 -15.90
C LEU A 290 10.06 -6.20 -17.23
N PRO A 291 10.78 -6.49 -18.34
CA PRO A 291 10.78 -5.66 -19.54
C PRO A 291 9.44 -5.55 -20.26
N GLN A 292 8.56 -6.56 -20.11
CA GLN A 292 7.29 -6.62 -20.82
C GLN A 292 6.10 -6.15 -19.95
N ALA A 293 6.27 -6.10 -18.62
CA ALA A 293 5.18 -5.86 -17.69
C ALA A 293 4.80 -4.38 -17.58
N ASP A 294 3.49 -4.12 -17.59
CA ASP A 294 2.85 -2.93 -17.04
C ASP A 294 2.45 -3.20 -15.58
N HIS A 295 1.76 -2.27 -14.94
CA HIS A 295 1.39 -2.32 -13.52
C HIS A 295 0.49 -3.52 -13.17
N ASN A 296 -0.53 -3.73 -13.99
CA ASN A 296 -1.62 -4.67 -13.71
C ASN A 296 -1.46 -6.03 -14.39
N ASP A 297 -0.53 -6.17 -15.34
CA ASP A 297 -0.36 -7.39 -16.14
C ASP A 297 0.91 -8.19 -15.81
N VAL A 298 1.55 -7.90 -14.68
CA VAL A 298 2.80 -8.54 -14.25
C VAL A 298 2.67 -10.07 -14.21
N MET A 299 1.54 -10.58 -13.73
CA MET A 299 1.34 -12.04 -13.61
C MET A 299 0.96 -12.71 -14.95
N GLU A 300 0.46 -11.96 -15.89
CA GLU A 300 0.17 -12.41 -17.25
C GLU A 300 1.41 -12.41 -18.14
N THR A 301 2.25 -11.37 -18.01
CA THR A 301 3.39 -11.13 -18.91
C THR A 301 4.73 -11.63 -18.39
N SER A 302 4.91 -11.71 -17.06
CA SER A 302 6.23 -11.96 -16.42
C SER A 302 6.14 -12.94 -15.25
N ARG A 303 5.16 -13.84 -15.22
CA ARG A 303 4.98 -14.81 -14.13
C ARG A 303 6.20 -15.70 -13.92
N SER A 304 6.88 -16.11 -14.98
CA SER A 304 8.06 -16.96 -14.90
C SER A 304 9.22 -16.28 -14.20
N GLU A 305 9.46 -15.00 -14.55
CA GLU A 305 10.50 -14.17 -13.95
C GLU A 305 10.22 -13.91 -12.47
N VAL A 306 8.96 -13.54 -12.14
CA VAL A 306 8.51 -13.34 -10.75
C VAL A 306 8.68 -14.63 -9.96
N SER A 307 8.20 -15.76 -10.49
CA SER A 307 8.29 -17.08 -9.83
C SER A 307 9.75 -17.48 -9.60
N LYS A 308 10.64 -17.24 -10.57
CA LYS A 308 12.07 -17.51 -10.41
C LYS A 308 12.67 -16.62 -9.32
N ALA A 309 12.44 -15.31 -9.39
CA ALA A 309 12.98 -14.37 -8.42
C ALA A 309 12.54 -14.67 -6.98
N VAL A 310 11.27 -15.02 -6.78
CA VAL A 310 10.73 -15.40 -5.46
C VAL A 310 11.38 -16.70 -4.96
N ARG A 311 11.46 -17.75 -5.82
CA ARG A 311 12.10 -19.02 -5.43
C ARG A 311 13.57 -18.86 -5.09
N ASP A 312 14.29 -18.03 -5.81
CA ASP A 312 15.70 -17.77 -5.56
C ASP A 312 15.90 -16.94 -4.27
N PHE A 313 14.98 -16.01 -3.98
CA PHE A 313 15.07 -15.11 -2.83
C PHE A 313 14.75 -15.78 -1.50
N LEU A 314 13.67 -16.58 -1.43
CA LEU A 314 13.18 -17.14 -0.16
C LEU A 314 14.24 -17.91 0.64
N PRO A 315 15.09 -18.79 0.04
CA PRO A 315 16.14 -19.50 0.78
C PRO A 315 17.25 -18.58 1.31
N HIS A 316 17.46 -17.41 0.68
CA HIS A 316 18.45 -16.44 1.15
C HIS A 316 17.92 -15.55 2.27
N ALA A 317 16.60 -15.34 2.30
CA ALA A 317 15.94 -14.54 3.32
C ALA A 317 15.77 -15.31 4.65
N ILE A 318 15.72 -16.64 4.60
CA ILE A 318 15.43 -17.47 5.77
C ILE A 318 16.71 -18.25 6.12
N PRO A 319 17.19 -18.13 7.37
CA PRO A 319 18.40 -18.81 7.83
C PRO A 319 18.28 -20.33 7.84
#